data_d441fdb1fcd95cc9a19dfb4fa510d60f
#
_entry.id   d441fdb1fcd95cc9a19dfb4fa510d60f
#
_cell.length_a   1.000
_cell.length_b   1.000
_cell.length_c   1.000
_cell.angle_alpha   90.00
_cell.angle_beta   90.00
_cell.angle_gamma   90.00
#
_symmetry.space_group_name_H-M   'P 1'
#
loop_
_entity.id
_entity.type
_entity.pdbx_description
1 polymer ?
#
loop_
_entity_poly.entity_id
_entity_poly.type
_entity_poly.pdbx_seq_one_letter_code
_entity_poly.pdbx_strand_id
1 'polypeptide(L)'
;MNEIVCSVDGCERTVKSKGLCTTHYHRMYRHGRTDKPKTKREALIETGFSYCPKCNKEKEISEFNKDKHTAFGVAIYCRKCTAEKSNLRYVNFKRNHRNTQLKSNYNITIDEYEKLLIQQNNGCAICGRDNNGKRMMCVDHCHSTGGVRGLLCNNCNLGLGNFMDDIKLLEN
;
A
#
# COMPACT_ATOMS: atom_id res chain seq x y z
N MET A 1 -38.05 37.93 14.54
CA MET A 1 -36.94 37.99 15.52
C MET A 1 -35.65 38.07 14.70
N ASN A 2 -34.93 39.20 14.79
CA ASN A 2 -33.66 39.33 14.04
C ASN A 2 -32.60 38.40 14.67
N GLU A 3 -32.18 37.36 13.94
CA GLU A 3 -31.08 36.51 14.40
C GLU A 3 -29.80 37.34 14.40
N ILE A 4 -29.13 37.44 15.53
CA ILE A 4 -27.86 38.14 15.68
C ILE A 4 -26.79 37.29 15.01
N VAL A 5 -26.13 37.85 13.98
CA VAL A 5 -25.05 37.18 13.24
C VAL A 5 -23.67 37.42 13.88
N CYS A 6 -22.75 36.52 13.61
CA CYS A 6 -21.36 36.56 14.12
C CYS A 6 -20.65 37.87 13.76
N SER A 7 -19.96 38.48 14.74
CA SER A 7 -19.23 39.74 14.58
C SER A 7 -17.97 39.65 13.72
N VAL A 8 -17.58 38.44 13.26
CA VAL A 8 -16.45 38.26 12.35
C VAL A 8 -16.89 38.62 10.95
N ASP A 9 -16.14 39.50 10.30
CA ASP A 9 -16.44 40.03 8.98
C ASP A 9 -16.62 38.89 7.95
N GLY A 10 -17.70 38.98 7.14
CA GLY A 10 -18.06 37.94 6.17
C GLY A 10 -18.62 36.64 6.75
N CYS A 11 -18.96 36.59 8.04
CA CYS A 11 -19.54 35.40 8.68
C CYS A 11 -21.05 35.57 8.93
N GLU A 12 -21.87 34.88 8.18
CA GLU A 12 -23.35 34.91 8.27
C GLU A 12 -23.94 33.95 9.32
N ARG A 13 -23.12 33.28 10.12
CA ARG A 13 -23.59 32.28 11.09
C ARG A 13 -24.15 32.98 12.35
N THR A 14 -25.17 32.35 12.94
CA THR A 14 -25.77 32.84 14.16
C THR A 14 -24.81 32.83 15.36
N VAL A 15 -24.90 33.84 16.19
CA VAL A 15 -24.08 34.00 17.41
C VAL A 15 -24.42 32.89 18.41
N LYS A 16 -23.36 32.30 18.97
CA LYS A 16 -23.47 31.36 20.11
C LYS A 16 -23.09 32.03 21.44
N SER A 17 -21.96 32.72 21.48
CA SER A 17 -21.45 33.39 22.70
C SER A 17 -20.47 34.49 22.35
N LYS A 18 -20.45 35.56 23.17
CA LYS A 18 -19.52 36.71 23.05
C LYS A 18 -19.50 37.34 21.64
N GLY A 19 -20.66 37.42 20.99
CA GLY A 19 -20.76 37.96 19.63
C GLY A 19 -20.23 37.04 18.52
N LEU A 20 -19.81 35.80 18.84
CA LEU A 20 -19.19 34.88 17.92
C LEU A 20 -20.03 33.63 17.68
N CYS A 21 -20.00 33.10 16.44
CA CYS A 21 -20.58 31.79 16.14
C CYS A 21 -19.73 30.67 16.79
N THR A 22 -20.26 29.47 16.85
CA THR A 22 -19.58 28.29 17.46
C THR A 22 -18.15 28.12 16.98
N THR A 23 -17.89 28.25 15.69
CA THR A 23 -16.56 28.05 15.10
C THR A 23 -15.57 29.14 15.54
N HIS A 24 -15.99 30.43 15.46
CA HIS A 24 -15.13 31.55 15.83
C HIS A 24 -14.93 31.65 17.33
N TYR A 25 -15.96 31.30 18.13
CA TYR A 25 -15.81 31.19 19.56
C TYR A 25 -14.79 30.16 19.99
N HIS A 26 -14.81 28.93 19.41
CA HIS A 26 -13.81 27.91 19.72
C HIS A 26 -12.41 28.25 19.25
N ARG A 27 -12.27 28.95 18.11
CA ARG A 27 -10.96 29.43 17.66
C ARG A 27 -10.39 30.50 18.59
N MET A 28 -11.20 31.48 18.96
CA MET A 28 -10.81 32.50 19.93
C MET A 28 -10.41 31.90 21.27
N TYR A 29 -11.18 30.91 21.76
CA TYR A 29 -10.91 30.25 23.03
C TYR A 29 -9.60 29.42 22.98
N ARG A 30 -9.32 28.70 21.87
CA ARG A 30 -8.16 27.82 21.75
C ARG A 30 -6.90 28.55 21.31
N HIS A 31 -7.00 29.58 20.50
CA HIS A 31 -5.89 30.19 19.78
C HIS A 31 -5.77 31.69 19.96
N GLY A 32 -6.67 32.33 20.74
CA GLY A 32 -6.68 33.77 20.97
C GLY A 32 -7.05 34.62 19.74
N ARG A 33 -7.55 34.02 18.65
CA ARG A 33 -7.92 34.68 17.40
C ARG A 33 -9.09 34.00 16.71
N THR A 34 -9.81 34.72 15.86
CA THR A 34 -11.00 34.21 15.13
C THR A 34 -10.66 33.62 13.77
N ASP A 35 -9.60 34.12 13.13
CA ASP A 35 -9.12 33.64 11.84
C ASP A 35 -8.51 32.24 11.92
N LYS A 36 -8.56 31.50 10.82
CA LYS A 36 -7.87 30.20 10.69
C LYS A 36 -6.39 30.48 10.41
N PRO A 37 -5.46 30.00 11.27
CA PRO A 37 -4.03 30.13 10.94
C PRO A 37 -3.73 29.41 9.64
N LYS A 38 -2.97 30.06 8.76
CA LYS A 38 -2.44 29.39 7.56
C LYS A 38 -1.58 28.21 7.97
N THR A 39 -1.82 27.08 7.38
CA THR A 39 -0.93 25.91 7.54
C THR A 39 0.42 26.19 6.86
N LYS A 40 1.48 25.50 7.28
CA LYS A 40 2.79 25.61 6.64
C LYS A 40 2.69 25.39 5.12
N ARG A 41 1.82 24.52 4.68
CA ARG A 41 1.58 24.25 3.26
C ARG A 41 0.90 25.43 2.56
N GLU A 42 -0.11 26.03 3.17
CA GLU A 42 -0.80 27.22 2.63
C GLU A 42 0.17 28.40 2.43
N ALA A 43 1.07 28.61 3.38
CA ALA A 43 2.07 29.66 3.27
C ALA A 43 3.11 29.44 2.14
N LEU A 44 3.51 28.17 1.92
CA LEU A 44 4.51 27.83 0.92
C LEU A 44 3.98 27.84 -0.51
N ILE A 45 2.70 27.54 -0.73
CA ILE A 45 2.12 27.46 -2.07
C ILE A 45 2.20 28.81 -2.81
N GLU A 46 2.03 29.93 -2.10
CA GLU A 46 2.15 31.28 -2.66
C GLU A 46 3.57 31.57 -3.18
N THR A 47 4.57 30.84 -2.68
CA THR A 47 6.00 30.98 -3.09
C THR A 47 6.43 29.98 -4.17
N GLY A 48 5.51 29.18 -4.70
CA GLY A 48 5.82 28.12 -5.68
C GLY A 48 6.33 26.81 -5.06
N PHE A 49 6.29 26.69 -3.73
CA PHE A 49 6.71 25.51 -3.00
C PHE A 49 5.52 24.81 -2.30
N SER A 50 5.71 23.56 -1.93
CA SER A 50 4.78 22.83 -1.08
C SER A 50 5.53 21.92 -0.10
N TYR A 51 4.90 21.63 1.03
CA TYR A 51 5.45 20.76 2.04
C TYR A 51 4.93 19.34 1.88
N CYS A 52 5.85 18.36 1.83
CA CYS A 52 5.52 16.95 1.80
C CYS A 52 5.59 16.37 3.23
N PRO A 53 4.47 15.99 3.86
CA PRO A 53 4.47 15.51 5.24
C PRO A 53 5.10 14.11 5.40
N LYS A 54 5.24 13.31 4.31
CA LYS A 54 5.85 11.97 4.39
C LYS A 54 7.37 12.02 4.49
N CYS A 55 8.04 12.86 3.69
CA CYS A 55 9.50 13.02 3.75
C CYS A 55 9.94 14.23 4.57
N ASN A 56 8.98 14.99 5.11
CA ASN A 56 9.20 16.17 5.94
C ASN A 56 10.04 17.26 5.27
N LYS A 57 9.88 17.44 3.93
CA LYS A 57 10.67 18.37 3.12
C LYS A 57 9.78 19.35 2.38
N GLU A 58 10.27 20.57 2.26
CA GLU A 58 9.77 21.59 1.34
C GLU A 58 10.32 21.29 -0.05
N LYS A 59 9.49 21.42 -1.08
CA LYS A 59 9.80 21.08 -2.45
C LYS A 59 9.03 21.96 -3.40
N GLU A 60 9.55 22.17 -4.60
CA GLU A 60 8.83 22.86 -5.65
C GLU A 60 7.48 22.18 -5.97
N ILE A 61 6.49 22.95 -6.31
CA ILE A 61 5.16 22.45 -6.70
C ILE A 61 5.27 21.48 -7.89
N SER A 62 6.25 21.67 -8.77
CA SER A 62 6.59 20.81 -9.90
C SER A 62 6.90 19.35 -9.48
N GLU A 63 7.36 19.11 -8.24
CA GLU A 63 7.63 17.78 -7.70
C GLU A 63 6.37 17.07 -7.16
N PHE A 64 5.22 17.68 -7.22
CA PHE A 64 3.94 17.09 -6.81
C PHE A 64 3.09 16.76 -8.03
N ASN A 65 2.23 15.77 -7.91
CA ASN A 65 1.21 15.50 -8.92
C ASN A 65 0.10 16.56 -8.82
N LYS A 66 -0.50 16.91 -9.97
CA LYS A 66 -1.72 17.71 -9.97
C LYS A 66 -2.86 16.91 -9.31
N ASP A 67 -3.65 17.60 -8.50
CA ASP A 67 -4.82 17.01 -7.83
C ASP A 67 -5.92 18.06 -7.66
N LYS A 68 -6.93 17.98 -8.51
CA LYS A 68 -8.07 18.91 -8.55
C LYS A 68 -8.97 18.85 -7.30
N HIS A 69 -8.84 17.78 -6.50
CA HIS A 69 -9.64 17.60 -5.28
C HIS A 69 -8.99 18.24 -4.05
N THR A 70 -7.77 18.72 -4.15
CA THR A 70 -7.12 19.47 -3.08
C THR A 70 -7.32 20.97 -3.28
N ALA A 71 -7.38 21.71 -2.17
CA ALA A 71 -7.58 23.17 -2.19
C ALA A 71 -6.52 23.92 -3.01
N PHE A 72 -5.36 23.32 -3.25
CA PHE A 72 -4.20 23.96 -3.91
C PHE A 72 -3.86 23.33 -5.26
N GLY A 73 -4.70 22.46 -5.81
CA GLY A 73 -4.50 21.84 -7.11
C GLY A 73 -3.33 20.83 -7.19
N VAL A 74 -2.67 20.54 -6.06
CA VAL A 74 -1.53 19.60 -5.99
C VAL A 74 -1.69 18.58 -4.88
N ALA A 75 -1.20 17.36 -5.11
CA ALA A 75 -1.29 16.25 -4.18
C ALA A 75 -0.58 16.54 -2.85
N ILE A 76 -1.00 15.85 -1.78
CA ILE A 76 -0.45 16.02 -0.43
C ILE A 76 1.01 15.56 -0.34
N TYR A 77 1.35 14.45 -1.03
CA TYR A 77 2.69 13.88 -1.03
C TYR A 77 3.41 14.19 -2.35
N CYS A 78 4.73 14.42 -2.30
CA CYS A 78 5.54 14.56 -3.50
C CYS A 78 5.54 13.27 -4.33
N ARG A 79 5.87 13.36 -5.63
CA ARG A 79 5.85 12.23 -6.58
C ARG A 79 6.63 11.03 -6.09
N LYS A 80 7.84 11.25 -5.54
CA LYS A 80 8.67 10.19 -4.98
C LYS A 80 7.95 9.44 -3.86
N CYS A 81 7.43 10.15 -2.87
CA CYS A 81 6.70 9.55 -1.75
C CYS A 81 5.39 8.87 -2.18
N THR A 82 4.72 9.39 -3.21
CA THR A 82 3.52 8.76 -3.80
C THR A 82 3.89 7.46 -4.51
N ALA A 83 4.97 7.46 -5.30
CA ALA A 83 5.47 6.26 -5.99
C ALA A 83 5.88 5.16 -5.00
N GLU A 84 6.63 5.51 -3.95
CA GLU A 84 7.00 4.58 -2.88
C GLU A 84 5.77 3.94 -2.20
N LYS A 85 4.76 4.77 -1.89
CA LYS A 85 3.49 4.28 -1.31
C LYS A 85 2.75 3.33 -2.26
N SER A 86 2.72 3.66 -3.55
CA SER A 86 2.07 2.84 -4.57
C SER A 86 2.80 1.52 -4.77
N ASN A 87 4.14 1.54 -4.82
CA ASN A 87 4.96 0.33 -4.92
C ASN A 87 4.76 -0.59 -3.72
N LEU A 88 4.76 -0.06 -2.50
CA LEU A 88 4.50 -0.86 -1.30
C LEU A 88 3.11 -1.51 -1.33
N ARG A 89 2.07 -0.76 -1.74
CA ARG A 89 0.72 -1.30 -1.90
C ARG A 89 0.67 -2.42 -2.94
N TYR A 90 1.37 -2.25 -4.06
CA TYR A 90 1.43 -3.24 -5.13
C TYR A 90 2.15 -4.53 -4.68
N VAL A 91 3.28 -4.41 -3.99
CA VAL A 91 4.01 -5.56 -3.42
C VAL A 91 3.13 -6.32 -2.42
N ASN A 92 2.49 -5.60 -1.50
CA ASN A 92 1.59 -6.21 -0.51
C ASN A 92 0.37 -6.88 -1.18
N PHE A 93 -0.21 -6.24 -2.20
CA PHE A 93 -1.31 -6.84 -2.97
C PHE A 93 -0.87 -8.15 -3.63
N LYS A 94 0.28 -8.17 -4.32
CA LYS A 94 0.83 -9.40 -4.93
C LYS A 94 1.08 -10.50 -3.90
N ARG A 95 1.68 -10.16 -2.76
CA ARG A 95 1.93 -11.12 -1.67
C ARG A 95 0.62 -11.71 -1.13
N ASN A 96 -0.38 -10.87 -0.85
CA ASN A 96 -1.68 -11.31 -0.36
C ASN A 96 -2.42 -12.17 -1.39
N HIS A 97 -2.42 -11.77 -2.65
CA HIS A 97 -3.03 -12.55 -3.73
C HIS A 97 -2.37 -13.94 -3.84
N ARG A 98 -1.03 -13.99 -3.82
CA ARG A 98 -0.30 -15.26 -3.84
C ARG A 98 -0.60 -16.12 -2.61
N ASN A 99 -0.67 -15.53 -1.42
CA ASN A 99 -1.03 -16.23 -0.19
C ASN A 99 -2.43 -16.86 -0.28
N THR A 100 -3.39 -16.14 -0.86
CA THR A 100 -4.74 -16.67 -1.10
C THR A 100 -4.71 -17.86 -2.05
N GLN A 101 -3.97 -17.80 -3.16
CA GLN A 101 -3.81 -18.92 -4.10
C GLN A 101 -3.16 -20.14 -3.45
N LEU A 102 -2.09 -19.95 -2.68
CA LEU A 102 -1.39 -21.03 -1.99
C LEU A 102 -2.31 -21.72 -0.97
N LYS A 103 -3.08 -20.94 -0.21
CA LYS A 103 -4.06 -21.49 0.74
C LYS A 103 -5.17 -22.26 0.04
N SER A 104 -5.74 -21.70 -1.03
CA SER A 104 -6.84 -22.33 -1.75
C SER A 104 -6.44 -23.63 -2.45
N ASN A 105 -5.25 -23.65 -3.07
CA ASN A 105 -4.84 -24.77 -3.91
C ASN A 105 -4.06 -25.86 -3.15
N TYR A 106 -3.31 -25.47 -2.11
CA TYR A 106 -2.36 -26.39 -1.45
C TYR A 106 -2.45 -26.37 0.08
N ASN A 107 -3.36 -25.58 0.63
CA ASN A 107 -3.55 -25.42 2.08
C ASN A 107 -2.27 -24.97 2.82
N ILE A 108 -1.39 -24.23 2.16
CA ILE A 108 -0.19 -23.62 2.76
C ILE A 108 -0.22 -22.10 2.66
N THR A 109 0.46 -21.43 3.57
CA THR A 109 0.66 -19.98 3.57
C THR A 109 1.86 -19.59 2.73
N ILE A 110 1.97 -18.30 2.41
CA ILE A 110 3.16 -17.76 1.75
C ILE A 110 4.42 -17.91 2.63
N ASP A 111 4.27 -17.83 3.95
CA ASP A 111 5.37 -17.98 4.90
C ASP A 111 5.87 -19.44 4.97
N GLU A 112 4.97 -20.41 4.85
CA GLU A 112 5.31 -21.84 4.74
C GLU A 112 6.00 -22.14 3.40
N TYR A 113 5.51 -21.55 2.31
CA TYR A 113 6.16 -21.64 1.01
C TYR A 113 7.60 -21.09 1.06
N GLU A 114 7.79 -19.91 1.66
CA GLU A 114 9.12 -19.31 1.81
C GLU A 114 10.06 -20.15 2.68
N LYS A 115 9.54 -20.77 3.75
CA LYS A 115 10.32 -21.73 4.58
C LYS A 115 10.76 -22.94 3.77
N LEU A 116 9.87 -23.56 2.98
CA LEU A 116 10.22 -24.66 2.10
C LEU A 116 11.31 -24.26 1.09
N LEU A 117 11.20 -23.07 0.51
CA LEU A 117 12.17 -22.57 -0.44
C LEU A 117 13.55 -22.41 0.20
N ILE A 118 13.63 -21.88 1.42
CA ILE A 118 14.88 -21.76 2.18
C ILE A 118 15.46 -23.15 2.50
N GLN A 119 14.63 -24.10 2.94
CA GLN A 119 15.06 -25.48 3.22
C GLN A 119 15.65 -26.19 1.99
N GLN A 120 15.18 -25.81 0.80
CA GLN A 120 15.68 -26.32 -0.48
C GLN A 120 16.83 -25.47 -1.06
N ASN A 121 17.50 -24.63 -0.26
CA ASN A 121 18.57 -23.72 -0.70
C ASN A 121 18.15 -22.83 -1.89
N ASN A 122 16.91 -22.37 -1.90
CA ASN A 122 16.28 -21.57 -2.94
C ASN A 122 16.21 -22.26 -4.32
N GLY A 123 16.34 -23.58 -4.36
CA GLY A 123 16.37 -24.40 -5.57
C GLY A 123 15.22 -25.40 -5.67
N CYS A 124 15.14 -26.03 -6.82
CA CYS A 124 14.23 -27.12 -7.11
C CYS A 124 14.61 -28.35 -6.28
N ALA A 125 13.64 -29.00 -5.61
CA ALA A 125 13.88 -30.19 -4.80
C ALA A 125 14.49 -31.37 -5.60
N ILE A 126 14.26 -31.43 -6.90
CA ILE A 126 14.77 -32.52 -7.75
C ILE A 126 16.14 -32.15 -8.37
N CYS A 127 16.23 -31.05 -9.08
CA CYS A 127 17.45 -30.75 -9.87
C CYS A 127 18.35 -29.68 -9.26
N GLY A 128 17.99 -29.11 -8.09
CA GLY A 128 18.76 -28.09 -7.41
C GLY A 128 18.79 -26.70 -8.09
N ARG A 129 18.37 -26.60 -9.36
CA ARG A 129 18.41 -25.34 -10.10
C ARG A 129 17.49 -24.30 -9.45
N ASP A 130 18.01 -23.09 -9.27
CA ASP A 130 17.18 -21.97 -8.89
C ASP A 130 16.44 -21.38 -10.12
N ASN A 131 15.44 -20.57 -9.89
CA ASN A 131 14.72 -19.85 -10.96
C ASN A 131 15.32 -18.45 -11.22
N ASN A 132 16.51 -18.14 -10.67
CA ASN A 132 17.18 -16.84 -10.76
C ASN A 132 16.21 -15.65 -10.44
N GLY A 133 15.28 -15.86 -9.52
CA GLY A 133 14.26 -14.87 -9.14
C GLY A 133 13.23 -14.52 -10.22
N LYS A 134 13.27 -15.16 -11.40
CA LYS A 134 12.39 -14.82 -12.53
C LYS A 134 10.96 -15.34 -12.37
N ARG A 135 10.79 -16.49 -11.74
CA ARG A 135 9.46 -17.10 -11.47
C ARG A 135 9.48 -17.79 -10.12
N MET A 136 8.30 -17.92 -9.51
CA MET A 136 8.16 -18.76 -8.32
C MET A 136 8.27 -20.23 -8.70
N MET A 137 8.81 -21.07 -7.78
CA MET A 137 8.77 -22.53 -7.90
C MET A 137 7.32 -23.02 -7.89
N CYS A 138 7.05 -24.10 -8.59
CA CYS A 138 5.79 -24.80 -8.54
C CYS A 138 5.67 -25.56 -7.21
N VAL A 139 4.50 -25.55 -6.60
CA VAL A 139 4.23 -26.40 -5.45
C VAL A 139 3.88 -27.79 -5.97
N ASP A 140 4.74 -28.76 -5.64
CA ASP A 140 4.48 -30.16 -5.90
C ASP A 140 3.71 -30.78 -4.73
N HIS A 141 2.67 -31.55 -5.04
CA HIS A 141 1.78 -32.14 -4.02
C HIS A 141 1.28 -33.52 -4.46
N CYS A 142 0.95 -34.34 -3.53
CA CYS A 142 0.35 -35.64 -3.77
C CYS A 142 -1.11 -35.48 -4.21
N HIS A 143 -1.46 -35.98 -5.39
CA HIS A 143 -2.83 -35.86 -5.94
C HIS A 143 -3.87 -36.66 -5.16
N SER A 144 -3.46 -37.71 -4.42
CA SER A 144 -4.38 -38.52 -3.61
C SER A 144 -4.62 -37.95 -2.21
N THR A 145 -3.60 -37.32 -1.59
CA THR A 145 -3.70 -36.82 -0.22
C THR A 145 -3.75 -35.29 -0.14
N GLY A 146 -3.37 -34.57 -1.21
CA GLY A 146 -3.22 -33.13 -1.22
C GLY A 146 -1.98 -32.63 -0.48
N GLY A 147 -1.17 -33.51 0.12
CA GLY A 147 0.01 -33.15 0.89
C GLY A 147 1.11 -32.54 0.01
N VAL A 148 1.66 -31.41 0.42
CA VAL A 148 2.78 -30.77 -0.28
C VAL A 148 4.06 -31.59 -0.08
N ARG A 149 4.73 -31.92 -1.20
CA ARG A 149 5.96 -32.71 -1.23
C ARG A 149 7.21 -31.81 -1.30
N GLY A 150 7.11 -30.69 -2.00
CA GLY A 150 8.20 -29.75 -2.16
C GLY A 150 7.94 -28.68 -3.20
N LEU A 151 8.99 -27.92 -3.51
CA LEU A 151 8.97 -26.88 -4.53
C LEU A 151 9.82 -27.30 -5.71
N LEU A 152 9.27 -27.27 -6.90
CA LEU A 152 9.92 -27.74 -8.13
C LEU A 152 10.06 -26.61 -9.14
N CYS A 153 11.09 -26.64 -9.97
CA CYS A 153 11.11 -25.84 -11.18
C CYS A 153 10.02 -26.35 -12.16
N ASN A 154 9.61 -25.49 -13.07
CA ASN A 154 8.55 -25.82 -14.03
C ASN A 154 8.85 -27.13 -14.83
N ASN A 155 10.10 -27.34 -15.23
CA ASN A 155 10.46 -28.52 -16.02
C ASN A 155 10.33 -29.81 -15.21
N CYS A 156 10.82 -29.82 -13.95
CA CYS A 156 10.69 -31.00 -13.09
C CYS A 156 9.23 -31.27 -12.74
N ASN A 157 8.45 -30.23 -12.45
CA ASN A 157 7.04 -30.39 -12.14
C ASN A 157 6.22 -30.92 -13.34
N LEU A 158 6.48 -30.44 -14.55
CA LEU A 158 5.87 -30.97 -15.77
C LEU A 158 6.34 -32.40 -16.06
N GLY A 159 7.63 -32.68 -15.84
CA GLY A 159 8.18 -34.04 -16.01
C GLY A 159 7.45 -35.06 -15.15
N LEU A 160 7.33 -34.80 -13.83
CA LEU A 160 6.57 -35.69 -12.94
C LEU A 160 5.11 -35.83 -13.38
N GLY A 161 4.45 -34.73 -13.75
CA GLY A 161 3.06 -34.77 -14.19
C GLY A 161 2.88 -35.59 -15.47
N ASN A 162 3.84 -35.58 -16.41
CA ASN A 162 3.80 -36.40 -17.63
C ASN A 162 3.94 -37.90 -17.35
N PHE A 163 4.64 -38.26 -16.28
CA PHE A 163 4.73 -39.65 -15.80
C PHE A 163 3.63 -40.01 -14.79
N MET A 164 2.64 -39.15 -14.59
CA MET A 164 1.48 -39.38 -13.71
C MET A 164 1.86 -39.77 -12.27
N ASP A 165 3.01 -39.33 -11.77
CA ASP A 165 3.61 -39.71 -10.49
C ASP A 165 3.84 -41.26 -10.37
N ASP A 166 3.87 -42.00 -11.47
CA ASP A 166 4.08 -43.45 -11.47
C ASP A 166 5.57 -43.77 -11.52
N ILE A 167 6.06 -44.35 -10.41
CA ILE A 167 7.45 -44.76 -10.25
C ILE A 167 7.85 -45.78 -11.31
N LYS A 168 6.96 -46.70 -11.68
CA LYS A 168 7.26 -47.72 -12.71
C LYS A 168 7.55 -47.11 -14.09
N LEU A 169 6.90 -46.01 -14.42
CA LEU A 169 7.15 -45.29 -15.68
C LEU A 169 8.48 -44.52 -15.65
N LEU A 170 8.98 -44.20 -14.45
CA LEU A 170 10.25 -43.49 -14.28
C LEU A 170 11.45 -44.43 -14.24
N GLU A 171 11.25 -45.74 -13.98
CA GLU A 171 12.30 -46.77 -13.89
C GLU A 171 12.54 -47.51 -15.21
N ASN A 172 11.66 -47.31 -16.23
CA ASN A 172 11.80 -47.88 -17.59
C ASN A 172 12.50 -46.86 -18.54
#